data_fbdecf1b975afd7e6e6b4fe19889730f
#
_entry.id   fbdecf1b975afd7e6e6b4fe19889730f
#
_cell.length_a   1.000
_cell.length_b   1.000
_cell.length_c   1.000
_cell.angle_alpha   90.00
_cell.angle_beta   90.00
_cell.angle_gamma   90.00
#
_symmetry.space_group_name_H-M   'P 1'
#
loop_
_entity.id
_entity.type
_entity.pdbx_description
1 polymer ?
#
loop_
_entity_poly.entity_id
_entity_poly.type
_entity_poly.pdbx_seq_one_letter_code
_entity_poly.pdbx_strand_id
1 'polypeptide(L)'
;MTPTIKPGQDFPGVGVGLAILRDGRLLLCRRLKAPEAGYWNIPGGKVDHLESSLAAARREAEEETGLTIGKVEFLCHSEYINVADRHHWVSLIFVTRDTQGEPVLTEPDKLSDIGWFDPDNLPEPISA
;
A
#
# COMPACT_ATOMS: atom_id res chain seq x y z
N MET A 1 19.15 -24.65 15.24
CA MET A 1 18.59 -23.73 14.24
C MET A 1 17.61 -22.78 14.91
N THR A 2 17.78 -21.50 14.71
CA THR A 2 16.89 -20.49 15.28
C THR A 2 15.65 -20.34 14.39
N PRO A 3 14.43 -20.46 14.93
CA PRO A 3 13.24 -20.25 14.12
C PRO A 3 13.18 -18.82 13.58
N THR A 4 12.73 -18.68 12.34
CA THR A 4 12.50 -17.37 11.75
C THR A 4 11.15 -16.82 12.22
N ILE A 5 11.16 -15.66 12.86
CA ILE A 5 9.96 -14.97 13.29
C ILE A 5 9.62 -13.89 12.27
N LYS A 6 8.38 -13.90 11.79
CA LYS A 6 7.96 -13.00 10.71
C LYS A 6 6.87 -12.05 11.19
N PRO A 7 7.07 -10.74 10.99
CA PRO A 7 5.98 -9.78 11.24
C PRO A 7 4.77 -10.08 10.34
N GLY A 8 3.60 -9.89 10.91
CA GLY A 8 2.36 -10.18 10.21
C GLY A 8 1.90 -11.64 10.32
N GLN A 9 2.76 -12.56 10.76
CA GLN A 9 2.44 -13.98 10.94
C GLN A 9 2.68 -14.47 12.36
N ASP A 10 3.81 -14.11 12.96
CA ASP A 10 4.17 -14.53 14.31
C ASP A 10 3.86 -13.46 15.36
N PHE A 11 3.73 -12.22 14.90
CA PHE A 11 3.29 -11.08 15.69
C PHE A 11 2.72 -10.05 14.74
N PRO A 12 1.94 -9.07 15.22
CA PRO A 12 1.38 -8.06 14.33
C PRO A 12 2.47 -7.29 13.59
N GLY A 13 2.33 -7.22 12.27
CA GLY A 13 3.21 -6.41 11.43
C GLY A 13 2.68 -4.99 11.30
N VAL A 14 3.56 -4.05 11.01
CA VAL A 14 3.17 -2.66 10.75
C VAL A 14 3.33 -2.37 9.27
N GLY A 15 2.21 -2.04 8.65
CA GLY A 15 2.16 -1.63 7.25
C GLY A 15 1.87 -0.16 7.10
N VAL A 16 2.01 0.32 5.88
CA VAL A 16 1.64 1.68 5.50
C VAL A 16 0.94 1.66 4.16
N GLY A 17 0.08 2.63 3.93
CA GLY A 17 -0.52 2.88 2.63
C GLY A 17 -0.56 4.37 2.37
N LEU A 18 -0.54 4.75 1.10
CA LEU A 18 -0.65 6.14 0.70
C LEU A 18 -1.78 6.30 -0.31
N ALA A 19 -2.83 7.01 0.10
CA ALA A 19 -3.91 7.39 -0.80
C ALA A 19 -3.44 8.59 -1.62
N ILE A 20 -3.26 8.38 -2.91
CA ILE A 20 -2.79 9.43 -3.84
C ILE A 20 -3.99 9.92 -4.64
N LEU A 21 -4.32 11.20 -4.46
CA LEU A 21 -5.44 11.83 -5.14
C LEU A 21 -4.95 12.84 -6.17
N ARG A 22 -5.54 12.80 -7.36
CA ARG A 22 -5.26 13.75 -8.44
C ARG A 22 -6.54 13.95 -9.26
N ASP A 23 -6.96 15.20 -9.40
CA ASP A 23 -8.15 15.55 -10.18
C ASP A 23 -9.40 14.76 -9.73
N GLY A 24 -9.54 14.56 -8.43
CA GLY A 24 -10.66 13.84 -7.85
C GLY A 24 -10.60 12.33 -8.01
N ARG A 25 -9.48 11.78 -8.49
CA ARG A 25 -9.32 10.34 -8.69
C ARG A 25 -8.27 9.77 -7.74
N LEU A 26 -8.44 8.48 -7.43
CA LEU A 26 -7.58 7.73 -6.54
C LEU A 26 -6.69 6.77 -7.34
N LEU A 27 -5.40 6.76 -7.02
CA LEU A 27 -4.47 5.83 -7.67
C LEU A 27 -4.51 4.47 -6.99
N LEU A 28 -4.72 3.44 -7.78
CA LEU A 28 -4.75 2.05 -7.30
C LEU A 28 -3.80 1.17 -8.09
N CYS A 29 -3.26 0.17 -7.41
CA CYS A 29 -2.38 -0.85 -7.98
C CYS A 29 -3.03 -2.22 -7.79
N ARG A 30 -2.87 -3.12 -8.76
CA ARG A 30 -3.40 -4.47 -8.70
C ARG A 30 -2.30 -5.46 -8.34
N ARG A 31 -2.55 -6.25 -7.31
CA ARG A 31 -1.56 -7.21 -6.80
C ARG A 31 -1.48 -8.46 -7.68
N LEU A 32 -0.25 -8.95 -7.90
CA LEU A 32 -0.02 -10.23 -8.58
C LEU A 32 0.05 -11.40 -7.61
N LYS A 33 0.49 -11.16 -6.37
CA LYS A 33 0.81 -12.23 -5.42
C LYS A 33 -0.07 -12.20 -4.18
N ALA A 34 -0.17 -13.35 -3.51
CA ALA A 34 -0.85 -13.46 -2.23
C ALA A 34 -0.14 -12.60 -1.16
N PRO A 35 -0.84 -12.12 -0.15
CA PRO A 35 -2.30 -12.22 -0.02
C PRO A 35 -3.02 -11.29 -1.00
N GLU A 36 -4.29 -11.60 -1.28
CA GLU A 36 -5.15 -10.79 -2.13
C GLU A 36 -4.63 -10.62 -3.57
N ALA A 37 -4.10 -11.70 -4.18
CA ALA A 37 -3.72 -11.68 -5.59
C ALA A 37 -4.91 -11.29 -6.46
N GLY A 38 -4.70 -10.35 -7.38
CA GLY A 38 -5.74 -9.82 -8.24
C GLY A 38 -6.56 -8.69 -7.64
N TYR A 39 -6.36 -8.35 -6.37
CA TYR A 39 -7.06 -7.25 -5.72
C TYR A 39 -6.38 -5.91 -6.00
N TRP A 40 -7.21 -4.88 -6.09
CA TRP A 40 -6.75 -3.50 -6.21
C TRP A 40 -6.60 -2.87 -4.83
N ASN A 41 -5.57 -2.09 -4.64
CA ASN A 41 -5.31 -1.40 -3.38
C ASN A 41 -4.50 -0.13 -3.62
N ILE A 42 -4.49 0.74 -2.61
CA ILE A 42 -3.59 1.90 -2.63
C ILE A 42 -2.13 1.42 -2.54
N PRO A 43 -1.17 2.20 -3.06
CA PRO A 43 0.24 1.86 -2.89
C PRO A 43 0.61 1.77 -1.41
N GLY A 44 1.48 0.83 -1.07
CA GLY A 44 1.91 0.66 0.31
C GLY A 44 2.83 -0.54 0.48
N GLY A 45 3.17 -0.83 1.72
CA GLY A 45 4.03 -1.94 2.06
C GLY A 45 4.32 -1.98 3.55
N LYS A 46 5.48 -2.50 3.91
CA LYS A 46 5.90 -2.65 5.31
C LYS A 46 6.75 -1.47 5.75
N VAL A 47 6.65 -1.14 7.05
CA VAL A 47 7.60 -0.26 7.70
C VAL A 47 8.85 -1.06 8.02
N ASP A 48 10.01 -0.57 7.62
CA ASP A 48 11.28 -1.20 7.97
C ASP A 48 11.69 -0.80 9.39
N HIS A 49 12.49 -1.65 10.02
CA HIS A 49 12.98 -1.35 11.36
C HIS A 49 13.72 0.00 11.37
N LEU A 50 13.40 0.85 12.34
CA LEU A 50 13.97 2.19 12.52
C LEU A 50 13.57 3.22 11.46
N GLU A 51 12.61 2.87 10.60
CA GLU A 51 12.04 3.78 9.62
C GLU A 51 10.73 4.36 10.17
N SER A 52 10.51 5.67 10.01
CA SER A 52 9.21 6.24 10.40
C SER A 52 8.12 5.77 9.44
N SER A 53 6.88 5.70 9.93
CA SER A 53 5.76 5.29 9.09
C SER A 53 5.53 6.24 7.92
N LEU A 54 5.69 7.54 8.14
CA LEU A 54 5.55 8.53 7.05
C LEU A 54 6.61 8.32 5.97
N ALA A 55 7.87 8.10 6.38
CA ALA A 55 8.95 7.83 5.43
C ALA A 55 8.70 6.53 4.66
N ALA A 56 8.19 5.49 5.35
CA ALA A 56 7.85 4.22 4.72
C ALA A 56 6.74 4.39 3.68
N ALA A 57 5.69 5.14 4.00
CA ALA A 57 4.58 5.37 3.08
C ALA A 57 5.06 6.08 1.81
N ARG A 58 5.91 7.10 1.96
CA ARG A 58 6.50 7.82 0.83
C ARG A 58 7.39 6.89 0.00
N ARG A 59 8.29 6.17 0.64
CA ARG A 59 9.23 5.27 -0.04
C ARG A 59 8.50 4.18 -0.84
N GLU A 60 7.56 3.49 -0.20
CA GLU A 60 6.81 2.41 -0.86
C GLU A 60 6.01 2.95 -2.06
N ALA A 61 5.37 4.10 -1.90
CA ALA A 61 4.58 4.69 -2.99
C ALA A 61 5.48 5.12 -4.15
N GLU A 62 6.61 5.74 -3.88
CA GLU A 62 7.55 6.14 -4.94
C GLU A 62 8.13 4.91 -5.65
N GLU A 63 8.46 3.86 -4.91
CA GLU A 63 8.96 2.61 -5.49
C GLU A 63 7.92 1.95 -6.41
N GLU A 64 6.65 1.94 -6.00
CA GLU A 64 5.60 1.24 -6.74
C GLU A 64 5.04 2.03 -7.91
N THR A 65 5.05 3.35 -7.84
CA THR A 65 4.38 4.20 -8.83
C THR A 65 5.31 5.02 -9.70
N GLY A 66 6.54 5.25 -9.26
CA GLY A 66 7.48 6.13 -9.95
C GLY A 66 7.17 7.61 -9.79
N LEU A 67 6.13 7.96 -9.03
CA LEU A 67 5.79 9.37 -8.78
C LEU A 67 6.76 10.01 -7.80
N THR A 68 6.92 11.32 -7.92
CA THR A 68 7.58 12.14 -6.90
C THR A 68 6.52 12.64 -5.95
N ILE A 69 6.69 12.36 -4.65
CA ILE A 69 5.68 12.66 -3.66
C ILE A 69 6.15 13.80 -2.76
N GLY A 70 5.32 14.83 -2.67
CA GLY A 70 5.58 15.99 -1.83
C GLY A 70 4.97 15.87 -0.45
N LYS A 71 4.04 16.74 -0.10
CA LYS A 71 3.45 16.81 1.23
C LYS A 71 2.51 15.63 1.48
N VAL A 72 2.68 14.98 2.63
CA VAL A 72 1.91 13.80 3.03
C VAL A 72 1.31 14.06 4.40
N GLU A 73 0.04 13.70 4.59
CA GLU A 73 -0.67 13.85 5.85
C GLU A 73 -1.19 12.50 6.33
N PHE A 74 -1.23 12.30 7.65
CA PHE A 74 -1.83 11.09 8.23
C PHE A 74 -3.35 11.15 8.08
N LEU A 75 -3.96 10.03 7.68
CA LEU A 75 -5.40 9.93 7.49
C LEU A 75 -6.07 9.07 8.55
N CYS A 76 -5.65 7.79 8.64
CA CYS A 76 -6.29 6.84 9.54
C CYS A 76 -5.41 5.60 9.69
N HIS A 77 -5.84 4.68 10.55
CA HIS A 77 -5.24 3.35 10.60
C HIS A 77 -6.27 2.31 10.19
N SER A 78 -5.78 1.14 9.82
CA SER A 78 -6.60 0.01 9.46
C SER A 78 -5.96 -1.26 10.00
N GLU A 79 -6.76 -2.29 10.27
CA GLU A 79 -6.25 -3.58 10.70
C GLU A 79 -6.77 -4.66 9.77
N TYR A 80 -5.89 -5.58 9.42
CA TYR A 80 -6.23 -6.78 8.68
C TYR A 80 -5.89 -7.98 9.54
N ILE A 81 -6.91 -8.78 9.88
CA ILE A 81 -6.74 -9.99 10.68
C ILE A 81 -7.39 -11.15 9.94
N ASN A 82 -6.60 -12.15 9.61
CA ASN A 82 -7.07 -13.39 9.04
C ASN A 82 -6.58 -14.53 9.92
N VAL A 83 -7.45 -15.03 10.78
CA VAL A 83 -7.09 -16.06 11.77
C VAL A 83 -6.69 -17.36 11.09
N ALA A 84 -7.39 -17.74 10.02
CA ALA A 84 -7.12 -19.00 9.31
C ALA A 84 -5.71 -19.03 8.73
N ASP A 85 -5.27 -17.92 8.15
CA ASP A 85 -3.94 -17.80 7.55
C ASP A 85 -2.91 -17.21 8.50
N ARG A 86 -3.30 -16.87 9.72
CA ARG A 86 -2.44 -16.29 10.74
C ARG A 86 -1.80 -14.98 10.27
N HIS A 87 -2.59 -14.13 9.59
CA HIS A 87 -2.14 -12.81 9.18
C HIS A 87 -2.72 -11.74 10.10
N HIS A 88 -1.86 -10.85 10.57
CA HIS A 88 -2.28 -9.70 11.38
C HIS A 88 -1.39 -8.50 11.04
N TRP A 89 -2.00 -7.49 10.40
CA TRP A 89 -1.32 -6.27 10.02
C TRP A 89 -2.05 -5.05 10.54
N VAL A 90 -1.30 -4.13 11.14
CA VAL A 90 -1.79 -2.81 11.51
C VAL A 90 -1.17 -1.83 10.54
N SER A 91 -1.99 -1.15 9.76
CA SER A 91 -1.51 -0.26 8.70
C SER A 91 -1.85 1.18 9.02
N LEU A 92 -0.88 2.06 8.84
CA LEU A 92 -1.06 3.50 8.96
C LEU A 92 -1.28 4.05 7.55
N ILE A 93 -2.40 4.72 7.36
CA ILE A 93 -2.82 5.20 6.04
C ILE A 93 -2.60 6.72 6.00
N PHE A 94 -1.87 7.15 4.99
CA PHE A 94 -1.58 8.55 4.72
C PHE A 94 -2.26 8.98 3.44
N VAL A 95 -2.35 10.27 3.23
CA VAL A 95 -2.97 10.85 2.03
C VAL A 95 -2.09 11.97 1.48
N THR A 96 -2.04 12.07 0.16
CA THR A 96 -1.37 13.18 -0.53
C THR A 96 -2.17 13.62 -1.75
N ARG A 97 -2.12 14.91 -2.03
CA ARG A 97 -2.56 15.52 -3.29
C ARG A 97 -1.39 16.20 -4.00
N ASP A 98 -0.18 16.05 -3.46
CA ASP A 98 1.02 16.75 -3.91
C ASP A 98 1.98 15.75 -4.54
N THR A 99 1.73 15.43 -5.81
CA THR A 99 2.58 14.50 -6.57
C THR A 99 2.93 15.09 -7.92
N GLN A 100 4.08 14.66 -8.46
CA GLN A 100 4.55 15.05 -9.77
C GLN A 100 4.91 13.83 -10.61
N GLY A 101 4.71 13.93 -11.91
CA GLY A 101 4.99 12.87 -12.85
C GLY A 101 3.76 12.05 -13.18
N GLU A 102 3.94 11.03 -14.02
CA GLU A 102 2.89 10.09 -14.37
C GLU A 102 3.22 8.74 -13.76
N PRO A 103 2.21 8.04 -13.19
CA PRO A 103 2.46 6.73 -12.59
C PRO A 103 2.86 5.72 -13.65
N VAL A 104 3.85 4.91 -13.31
CA VAL A 104 4.31 3.81 -14.16
C VAL A 104 4.40 2.54 -13.33
N LEU A 105 4.25 1.41 -14.00
CA LEU A 105 4.37 0.10 -13.36
C LEU A 105 5.85 -0.21 -13.19
N THR A 106 6.40 0.13 -12.02
CA THR A 106 7.84 0.00 -11.74
C THR A 106 8.24 -1.38 -11.27
N GLU A 107 7.27 -2.15 -10.75
CA GLU A 107 7.51 -3.49 -10.20
C GLU A 107 6.58 -4.51 -10.86
N PRO A 108 6.80 -4.84 -12.16
CA PRO A 108 5.89 -5.74 -12.90
C PRO A 108 5.86 -7.18 -12.37
N ASP A 109 6.80 -7.56 -11.52
CA ASP A 109 6.80 -8.86 -10.83
C ASP A 109 5.88 -8.88 -9.60
N LYS A 110 5.47 -7.73 -9.11
CA LYS A 110 4.61 -7.60 -7.91
C LYS A 110 3.22 -7.08 -8.25
N LEU A 111 3.12 -6.22 -9.26
CA LEU A 111 1.88 -5.52 -9.62
C LEU A 111 1.60 -5.73 -11.10
N SER A 112 0.35 -6.02 -11.44
CA SER A 112 -0.05 -6.23 -12.83
C SER A 112 -0.56 -4.96 -13.51
N ASP A 113 -1.16 -4.07 -12.73
CA ASP A 113 -1.82 -2.87 -13.25
C ASP A 113 -1.70 -1.72 -12.29
N ILE A 114 -1.79 -0.51 -12.84
CA ILE A 114 -1.84 0.74 -12.08
C ILE A 114 -2.75 1.70 -12.82
N GLY A 115 -3.58 2.44 -12.10
CA GLY A 115 -4.49 3.39 -12.75
C GLY A 115 -5.20 4.31 -11.77
N TRP A 116 -5.80 5.35 -12.35
CA TRP A 116 -6.62 6.32 -11.64
C TRP A 116 -8.08 5.92 -11.72
N PHE A 117 -8.77 5.94 -10.58
CA PHE A 117 -10.16 5.55 -10.51
C PHE A 117 -11.00 6.59 -9.79
N ASP A 118 -12.24 6.78 -10.27
CA ASP A 118 -13.22 7.60 -9.59
C ASP A 118 -13.59 6.89 -8.27
N PRO A 119 -13.58 7.60 -7.12
CA PRO A 119 -13.98 6.98 -5.85
C PRO A 119 -15.41 6.41 -5.85
N ASP A 120 -16.27 6.90 -6.73
CA ASP A 120 -17.63 6.41 -6.87
C ASP A 120 -17.73 5.21 -7.83
N ASN A 121 -16.62 4.81 -8.45
CA ASN A 121 -16.60 3.71 -9.42
C ASN A 121 -15.27 2.98 -9.32
N LEU A 122 -15.03 2.35 -8.17
CA LEU A 122 -13.79 1.62 -7.91
C LEU A 122 -13.79 0.27 -8.65
N PRO A 123 -12.59 -0.21 -9.04
CA PRO A 123 -12.49 -1.52 -9.68
C PRO A 123 -12.74 -2.64 -8.69
N GLU A 124 -13.07 -3.83 -9.19
CA GLU A 124 -13.27 -5.02 -8.37
C GLU A 124 -12.30 -6.13 -8.81
N PRO A 125 -11.85 -6.97 -7.88
CA PRO A 125 -12.05 -6.87 -6.44
C PRO A 125 -11.13 -5.81 -5.83
N ILE A 126 -11.61 -5.15 -4.78
CA ILE A 126 -10.84 -4.14 -4.08
C ILE A 126 -10.57 -4.60 -2.65
N SER A 127 -9.36 -4.30 -2.16
CA SER A 127 -8.95 -4.64 -0.81
C SER A 127 -9.76 -3.83 0.21
N ALA A 128 -10.16 -4.49 1.28
CA ALA A 128 -10.94 -3.85 2.35
C ALA A 128 -10.09 -2.88 3.17
#